data_08b387a1f20cfead2ee2ff7c33d7ee0f
#
_entry.id   08b387a1f20cfead2ee2ff7c33d7ee0f
#
_cell.length_a   1.000
_cell.length_b   1.000
_cell.length_c   1.000
_cell.angle_alpha   90.00
_cell.angle_beta   90.00
_cell.angle_gamma   90.00
#
_symmetry.space_group_name_H-M   'P 1'
#
loop_
_entity.id
_entity.type
_entity.pdbx_description
1 polymer ?
#
loop_
_entity_poly.entity_id
_entity_poly.type
_entity_poly.pdbx_seq_one_letter_code
_entity_poly.pdbx_strand_id
1 'polypeptide(L)'
;MVLGDKYRTLFGRNYLMDTLCGLEFKLSMPSFYQVNRDQAEVLYGKALEFAGLTGNETVLDLYCGIGTITLCLAKAAKRVIGAEIVPPAIRDAKENALRNHIENAEFFCGDAADIAAKLESDGLRPDVVTVDPPRKGLAPEVIASVAAMGPEKVVYVSCDPATLGRDVKIFREFGYEAKRAAAVDMFPGTAHV
;
A
#
# COMPACT_ATOMS: atom_id res chain seq x y z
N MET A 1 -2.99 -0.30 21.48
CA MET A 1 -2.97 1.01 20.77
C MET A 1 -1.90 1.86 21.45
N VAL A 2 -0.97 2.40 20.72
CA VAL A 2 0.12 3.23 21.27
C VAL A 2 -0.28 4.71 21.32
N LEU A 3 -1.21 5.12 20.46
CA LEU A 3 -1.72 6.50 20.38
C LEU A 3 -3.16 6.58 20.89
N GLY A 4 -3.50 7.69 21.55
CA GLY A 4 -4.86 7.95 22.02
C GLY A 4 -5.77 8.43 20.88
N ASP A 5 -7.09 8.52 21.17
CA ASP A 5 -8.10 8.90 20.18
C ASP A 5 -8.24 10.43 20.03
N LYS A 6 -7.57 11.21 20.90
CA LYS A 6 -7.63 12.68 20.91
C LYS A 6 -6.23 13.28 20.82
N TYR A 7 -6.08 14.25 19.92
CA TYR A 7 -4.83 14.96 19.70
C TYR A 7 -5.02 16.44 19.98
N ARG A 8 -4.04 17.06 20.63
CA ARG A 8 -4.01 18.50 20.87
C ARG A 8 -2.69 19.07 20.40
N THR A 9 -2.74 19.98 19.46
CA THR A 9 -1.56 20.76 19.06
C THR A 9 -1.23 21.72 20.17
N LEU A 10 -0.03 21.62 20.73
CA LEU A 10 0.47 22.52 21.77
C LEU A 10 1.19 23.71 21.15
N PHE A 11 1.89 23.49 20.05
CA PHE A 11 2.67 24.51 19.34
C PHE A 11 2.92 24.08 17.86
N GLY A 12 2.96 25.03 16.96
CA GLY A 12 3.31 24.80 15.56
C GLY A 12 2.23 24.12 14.72
N ARG A 13 2.66 23.32 13.75
CA ARG A 13 1.76 22.61 12.81
C ARG A 13 1.31 21.29 13.41
N ASN A 14 0.12 20.84 13.06
CA ASN A 14 -0.42 19.52 13.44
C ASN A 14 -0.14 18.43 12.40
N TYR A 15 0.78 18.67 11.50
CA TYR A 15 1.22 17.75 10.46
C TYR A 15 2.73 17.89 10.22
N LEU A 16 3.32 16.87 9.63
CA LEU A 16 4.68 16.90 9.08
C LEU A 16 4.62 16.92 7.56
N MET A 17 5.69 17.41 6.96
CA MET A 17 5.93 17.30 5.52
C MET A 17 7.22 16.52 5.32
N ASP A 18 7.20 15.60 4.38
CA ASP A 18 8.39 14.88 3.96
C ASP A 18 8.37 14.65 2.45
N THR A 19 9.53 14.33 1.88
CA THR A 19 9.68 13.99 0.47
C THR A 19 10.14 12.55 0.35
N LEU A 20 9.44 11.73 -0.43
CA LEU A 20 9.74 10.31 -0.64
C LEU A 20 9.53 9.96 -2.11
N CYS A 21 10.52 9.30 -2.75
CA CYS A 21 10.49 8.97 -4.17
C CYS A 21 10.22 10.18 -5.09
N GLY A 22 10.68 11.37 -4.67
CA GLY A 22 10.47 12.63 -5.39
C GLY A 22 9.04 13.17 -5.32
N LEU A 23 8.22 12.71 -4.38
CA LEU A 23 6.87 13.17 -4.10
C LEU A 23 6.81 13.80 -2.71
N GLU A 24 6.03 14.87 -2.57
CA GLU A 24 5.78 15.52 -1.29
C GLU A 24 4.60 14.87 -0.56
N PHE A 25 4.80 14.51 0.71
CA PHE A 25 3.79 13.93 1.56
C PHE A 25 3.49 14.79 2.78
N LYS A 26 2.21 15.07 2.98
CA LYS A 26 1.68 15.56 4.24
C LYS A 26 1.29 14.36 5.10
N LEU A 27 1.70 14.40 6.35
CA LEU A 27 1.55 13.34 7.35
C LEU A 27 0.74 13.90 8.52
N SER A 28 -0.47 13.43 8.73
CA SER A 28 -1.23 13.74 9.93
C SER A 28 -0.84 12.82 11.10
N MET A 29 -1.09 13.26 12.33
CA MET A 29 -0.68 12.54 13.55
C MET A 29 -1.12 11.07 13.64
N PRO A 30 -2.32 10.67 13.18
CA PRO A 30 -2.77 9.28 13.26
C PRO A 30 -2.28 8.40 12.09
N SER A 31 -1.62 8.97 11.11
CA SER A 31 -1.21 8.24 9.90
C SER A 31 0.11 7.51 10.12
N PHE A 32 0.21 6.27 9.63
CA PHE A 32 1.47 5.54 9.59
C PHE A 32 2.37 6.07 8.47
N TYR A 33 3.67 6.11 8.75
CA TYR A 33 4.70 6.46 7.77
C TYR A 33 6.02 5.75 8.09
N GLN A 34 6.75 5.34 7.07
CA GLN A 34 8.06 4.68 7.22
C GLN A 34 9.11 5.70 7.68
N VAL A 35 9.67 5.47 8.88
CA VAL A 35 10.61 6.42 9.52
C VAL A 35 12.01 6.41 8.90
N ASN A 36 12.44 5.29 8.30
CA ASN A 36 13.70 5.21 7.58
C ASN A 36 13.43 5.51 6.10
N ARG A 37 13.51 6.79 5.75
CA ARG A 37 13.21 7.31 4.42
C ARG A 37 14.05 6.65 3.32
N ASP A 38 15.36 6.54 3.53
CA ASP A 38 16.25 6.02 2.49
C ASP A 38 15.95 4.55 2.19
N GLN A 39 15.67 3.75 3.22
CA GLN A 39 15.26 2.36 3.03
C GLN A 39 13.82 2.24 2.52
N ALA A 40 12.93 3.16 2.85
CA ALA A 40 11.60 3.20 2.27
C ALA A 40 11.64 3.46 0.76
N GLU A 41 12.54 4.32 0.28
CA GLU A 41 12.76 4.53 -1.16
C GLU A 41 13.27 3.27 -1.85
N VAL A 42 14.17 2.50 -1.21
CA VAL A 42 14.63 1.19 -1.72
C VAL A 42 13.46 0.20 -1.77
N LEU A 43 12.68 0.10 -0.69
CA LEU A 43 11.51 -0.79 -0.60
C LEU A 43 10.49 -0.50 -1.70
N TYR A 44 10.10 0.78 -1.85
CA TYR A 44 9.12 1.19 -2.86
C TYR A 44 9.69 1.06 -4.28
N GLY A 45 10.99 1.31 -4.47
CA GLY A 45 11.69 1.03 -5.72
C GLY A 45 11.59 -0.46 -6.10
N LYS A 46 11.73 -1.37 -5.13
CA LYS A 46 11.54 -2.81 -5.36
C LYS A 46 10.10 -3.17 -5.66
N ALA A 47 9.12 -2.55 -4.99
CA ALA A 47 7.71 -2.77 -5.29
C ALA A 47 7.36 -2.33 -6.72
N LEU A 48 7.83 -1.15 -7.16
CA LEU A 48 7.66 -0.69 -8.55
C LEU A 48 8.35 -1.61 -9.56
N GLU A 49 9.58 -2.04 -9.29
CA GLU A 49 10.32 -2.99 -10.13
C GLU A 49 9.56 -4.31 -10.29
N PHE A 50 8.96 -4.83 -9.21
CA PHE A 50 8.19 -6.08 -9.25
C PHE A 50 6.83 -5.89 -9.93
N ALA A 51 6.19 -4.75 -9.77
CA ALA A 51 4.97 -4.39 -10.49
C ALA A 51 5.23 -4.34 -12.01
N GLY A 52 6.38 -3.81 -12.43
CA GLY A 52 6.80 -3.80 -13.84
C GLY A 52 5.80 -3.08 -14.74
N LEU A 53 5.39 -1.88 -14.33
CA LEU A 53 4.39 -1.07 -15.01
C LEU A 53 4.93 -0.44 -16.28
N THR A 54 4.09 -0.31 -17.30
CA THR A 54 4.42 0.23 -18.64
C THR A 54 3.61 1.50 -19.00
N GLY A 55 2.69 1.91 -18.12
CA GLY A 55 1.80 3.06 -18.32
C GLY A 55 0.39 2.68 -18.77
N ASN A 56 0.11 1.39 -18.95
CA ASN A 56 -1.20 0.92 -19.41
C ASN A 56 -2.02 0.22 -18.33
N GLU A 57 -1.39 -0.12 -17.21
CA GLU A 57 -1.94 -0.99 -16.19
C GLU A 57 -2.91 -0.23 -15.26
N THR A 58 -3.96 -0.93 -14.85
CA THR A 58 -4.77 -0.59 -13.68
C THR A 58 -4.22 -1.34 -12.48
N VAL A 59 -3.87 -0.61 -11.42
CA VAL A 59 -3.32 -1.15 -10.18
C VAL A 59 -4.31 -0.98 -9.04
N LEU A 60 -4.49 -2.01 -8.23
CA LEU A 60 -5.18 -1.93 -6.95
C LEU A 60 -4.15 -2.01 -5.82
N ASP A 61 -4.15 -1.01 -4.94
CA ASP A 61 -3.24 -0.91 -3.79
C ASP A 61 -4.05 -1.01 -2.49
N LEU A 62 -4.01 -2.18 -1.86
CA LEU A 62 -4.71 -2.44 -0.59
C LEU A 62 -3.80 -2.11 0.59
N TYR A 63 -4.38 -1.50 1.63
CA TYR A 63 -3.67 -0.95 2.80
C TYR A 63 -2.80 0.27 2.43
N CYS A 64 -3.30 1.13 1.57
CA CYS A 64 -2.53 2.21 0.95
C CYS A 64 -2.05 3.31 1.90
N GLY A 65 -2.56 3.37 3.14
CA GLY A 65 -2.20 4.40 4.10
C GLY A 65 -2.48 5.81 3.57
N ILE A 66 -1.47 6.68 3.65
CA ILE A 66 -1.52 8.05 3.09
C ILE A 66 -1.18 8.11 1.60
N GLY A 67 -1.18 6.96 0.92
CA GLY A 67 -0.95 6.86 -0.51
C GLY A 67 0.53 6.80 -0.92
N THR A 68 1.46 6.43 -0.05
CA THR A 68 2.90 6.45 -0.39
C THR A 68 3.24 5.53 -1.56
N ILE A 69 2.87 4.25 -1.48
CA ILE A 69 3.07 3.29 -2.58
C ILE A 69 2.16 3.63 -3.75
N THR A 70 0.87 3.92 -3.47
CA THR A 70 -0.13 4.30 -4.49
C THR A 70 0.36 5.38 -5.43
N LEU A 71 0.87 6.50 -4.87
CA LEU A 71 1.31 7.65 -5.66
C LEU A 71 2.63 7.38 -6.39
N CYS A 72 3.52 6.55 -5.83
CA CYS A 72 4.70 6.09 -6.54
C CYS A 72 4.32 5.24 -7.77
N LEU A 73 3.35 4.32 -7.63
CA LEU A 73 2.83 3.49 -8.72
C LEU A 73 2.10 4.34 -9.77
N ALA A 74 1.35 5.37 -9.35
CA ALA A 74 0.60 6.24 -10.24
C ALA A 74 1.48 6.99 -11.27
N LYS A 75 2.76 7.20 -10.97
CA LYS A 75 3.73 7.78 -11.93
C LYS A 75 3.98 6.90 -13.15
N ALA A 76 3.71 5.60 -13.05
CA ALA A 76 4.02 4.62 -14.09
C ALA A 76 2.81 3.74 -14.48
N ALA A 77 1.63 3.98 -13.91
CA ALA A 77 0.39 3.27 -14.19
C ALA A 77 -0.58 4.14 -14.98
N LYS A 78 -1.52 3.51 -15.69
CA LYS A 78 -2.67 4.19 -16.28
C LYS A 78 -3.65 4.69 -15.22
N ARG A 79 -3.91 3.87 -14.20
CA ARG A 79 -4.83 4.14 -13.09
C ARG A 79 -4.40 3.38 -11.85
N VAL A 80 -4.48 4.00 -10.68
CA VAL A 80 -4.26 3.33 -9.40
C VAL A 80 -5.47 3.55 -8.49
N ILE A 81 -5.89 2.50 -7.81
CA ILE A 81 -6.98 2.53 -6.84
C ILE A 81 -6.39 2.15 -5.49
N GLY A 82 -6.41 3.07 -4.53
CA GLY A 82 -5.95 2.84 -3.16
C GLY A 82 -7.12 2.55 -2.22
N ALA A 83 -6.97 1.59 -1.31
CA ALA A 83 -7.93 1.28 -0.26
C ALA A 83 -7.29 1.27 1.12
N GLU A 84 -7.91 1.94 2.09
CA GLU A 84 -7.41 2.08 3.47
C GLU A 84 -8.59 2.23 4.43
N ILE A 85 -8.51 1.60 5.59
CA ILE A 85 -9.57 1.62 6.61
C ILE A 85 -9.58 2.92 7.43
N VAL A 86 -8.44 3.63 7.52
CA VAL A 86 -8.25 4.81 8.38
C VAL A 86 -8.70 6.08 7.65
N PRO A 87 -9.86 6.72 8.01
CA PRO A 87 -10.36 7.88 7.28
C PRO A 87 -9.39 9.08 7.25
N PRO A 88 -8.63 9.41 8.30
CA PRO A 88 -7.59 10.43 8.24
C PRO A 88 -6.52 10.13 7.17
N ALA A 89 -6.05 8.88 7.06
CA ALA A 89 -5.06 8.50 6.07
C ALA A 89 -5.58 8.68 4.63
N ILE A 90 -6.83 8.32 4.37
CA ILE A 90 -7.47 8.57 3.06
C ILE A 90 -7.59 10.07 2.74
N ARG A 91 -7.87 10.92 3.73
CA ARG A 91 -7.85 12.38 3.51
C ARG A 91 -6.46 12.86 3.14
N ASP A 92 -5.44 12.40 3.87
CA ASP A 92 -4.05 12.72 3.57
C ASP A 92 -3.64 12.18 2.18
N ALA A 93 -4.04 10.96 1.81
CA ALA A 93 -3.76 10.37 0.50
C ALA A 93 -4.31 11.22 -0.65
N LYS A 94 -5.57 11.65 -0.55
CA LYS A 94 -6.20 12.55 -1.54
C LYS A 94 -5.51 13.91 -1.61
N GLU A 95 -5.15 14.49 -0.46
CA GLU A 95 -4.41 15.76 -0.44
C GLU A 95 -3.00 15.60 -1.01
N ASN A 96 -2.33 14.49 -0.74
CA ASN A 96 -1.02 14.16 -1.30
C ASN A 96 -1.07 13.95 -2.82
N ALA A 97 -2.12 13.32 -3.35
CA ALA A 97 -2.32 13.21 -4.79
C ALA A 97 -2.45 14.59 -5.45
N LEU A 98 -3.31 15.47 -4.90
CA LEU A 98 -3.47 16.84 -5.38
C LEU A 98 -2.17 17.64 -5.33
N ARG A 99 -1.43 17.54 -4.23
CA ARG A 99 -0.15 18.22 -4.02
C ARG A 99 0.90 17.87 -5.07
N ASN A 100 0.89 16.61 -5.47
CA ASN A 100 1.83 16.07 -6.47
C ASN A 100 1.27 16.08 -7.90
N HIS A 101 0.12 16.71 -8.13
CA HIS A 101 -0.55 16.78 -9.45
C HIS A 101 -0.80 15.37 -10.06
N ILE A 102 -1.12 14.39 -9.21
CA ILE A 102 -1.45 13.02 -9.61
C ILE A 102 -2.98 12.92 -9.73
N GLU A 103 -3.48 12.77 -10.94
CA GLU A 103 -4.91 12.75 -11.26
C GLU A 103 -5.45 11.33 -11.52
N ASN A 104 -4.57 10.35 -11.71
CA ASN A 104 -4.91 8.97 -12.03
C ASN A 104 -4.94 8.03 -10.80
N ALA A 105 -4.99 8.60 -9.59
CA ALA A 105 -5.12 7.87 -8.33
C ALA A 105 -6.49 8.13 -7.68
N GLU A 106 -7.21 7.07 -7.36
CA GLU A 106 -8.50 7.10 -6.65
C GLU A 106 -8.36 6.44 -5.28
N PHE A 107 -9.12 6.89 -4.29
CA PHE A 107 -9.01 6.39 -2.91
C PHE A 107 -10.36 6.05 -2.30
N PHE A 108 -10.46 4.84 -1.76
CA PHE A 108 -11.62 4.30 -1.05
C PHE A 108 -11.30 4.11 0.42
N CYS A 109 -12.25 4.53 1.28
CA CYS A 109 -12.14 4.36 2.73
C CYS A 109 -13.00 3.18 3.16
N GLY A 110 -12.37 2.13 3.71
CA GLY A 110 -13.07 0.96 4.21
C GLY A 110 -12.12 -0.20 4.51
N ASP A 111 -12.65 -1.26 5.09
CA ASP A 111 -11.89 -2.49 5.32
C ASP A 111 -11.45 -3.10 3.98
N ALA A 112 -10.23 -3.65 3.95
CA ALA A 112 -9.65 -4.18 2.71
C ALA A 112 -10.47 -5.35 2.14
N ALA A 113 -11.07 -6.20 2.99
CA ALA A 113 -11.91 -7.30 2.53
C ALA A 113 -13.20 -6.79 1.89
N ASP A 114 -13.87 -5.83 2.54
CA ASP A 114 -15.12 -5.25 2.04
C ASP A 114 -14.89 -4.50 0.72
N ILE A 115 -13.81 -3.70 0.65
CA ILE A 115 -13.49 -2.95 -0.57
C ILE A 115 -13.07 -3.90 -1.70
N ALA A 116 -12.24 -4.92 -1.42
CA ALA A 116 -11.83 -5.89 -2.43
C ALA A 116 -13.03 -6.67 -2.99
N ALA A 117 -13.92 -7.15 -2.10
CA ALA A 117 -15.15 -7.85 -2.51
C ALA A 117 -16.08 -6.96 -3.33
N LYS A 118 -16.24 -5.69 -2.92
CA LYS A 118 -17.04 -4.71 -3.66
C LYS A 118 -16.46 -4.46 -5.06
N LEU A 119 -15.18 -4.14 -5.15
CA LEU A 119 -14.52 -3.85 -6.43
C LEU A 119 -14.53 -5.06 -7.37
N GLU A 120 -14.39 -6.26 -6.82
CA GLU A 120 -14.52 -7.52 -7.57
C GLU A 120 -15.94 -7.68 -8.12
N SER A 121 -16.97 -7.47 -7.28
CA SER A 121 -18.38 -7.54 -7.69
C SER A 121 -18.77 -6.46 -8.70
N ASP A 122 -18.17 -5.27 -8.61
CA ASP A 122 -18.34 -4.17 -9.55
C ASP A 122 -17.60 -4.45 -10.90
N GLY A 123 -16.94 -5.59 -11.02
CA GLY A 123 -16.26 -6.04 -12.24
C GLY A 123 -14.86 -5.48 -12.43
N LEU A 124 -14.22 -4.93 -11.41
CA LEU A 124 -12.83 -4.50 -11.51
C LEU A 124 -11.92 -5.70 -11.82
N ARG A 125 -11.03 -5.51 -12.78
CA ARG A 125 -9.98 -6.47 -13.17
C ARG A 125 -8.65 -5.70 -13.25
N PRO A 126 -7.95 -5.55 -12.11
CA PRO A 126 -6.66 -4.89 -12.09
C PRO A 126 -5.60 -5.79 -12.74
N ASP A 127 -4.64 -5.20 -13.44
CA ASP A 127 -3.50 -5.91 -14.00
C ASP A 127 -2.50 -6.29 -12.90
N VAL A 128 -2.36 -5.42 -11.90
CA VAL A 128 -1.47 -5.61 -10.74
C VAL A 128 -2.22 -5.28 -9.45
N VAL A 129 -2.01 -6.08 -8.41
CA VAL A 129 -2.43 -5.76 -7.05
C VAL A 129 -1.20 -5.60 -6.17
N THR A 130 -1.11 -4.50 -5.43
CA THR A 130 -0.13 -4.31 -4.36
C THR A 130 -0.81 -4.43 -3.00
N VAL A 131 -0.13 -5.03 -2.04
CA VAL A 131 -0.60 -5.15 -0.67
C VAL A 131 0.52 -4.86 0.32
N ASP A 132 0.25 -4.04 1.34
CA ASP A 132 1.15 -3.77 2.46
C ASP A 132 0.38 -3.95 3.79
N PRO A 133 -0.01 -5.19 4.14
CA PRO A 133 -0.85 -5.44 5.29
C PRO A 133 -0.08 -5.27 6.61
N PRO A 134 -0.80 -5.10 7.74
CA PRO A 134 -0.19 -5.13 9.07
C PRO A 134 0.44 -6.51 9.34
N ARG A 135 1.21 -6.62 10.44
CA ARG A 135 1.94 -7.85 10.84
C ARG A 135 1.12 -9.14 10.82
N LYS A 136 -0.19 -9.09 11.00
CA LYS A 136 -1.07 -10.26 10.92
C LYS A 136 -1.23 -10.83 9.51
N GLY A 137 -0.73 -10.15 8.49
CA GLY A 137 -0.89 -10.52 7.08
C GLY A 137 -2.31 -10.24 6.57
N LEU A 138 -2.65 -10.87 5.45
CA LEU A 138 -3.95 -10.76 4.81
C LEU A 138 -4.99 -11.67 5.47
N ALA A 139 -6.23 -11.22 5.49
CA ALA A 139 -7.35 -12.10 5.75
C ALA A 139 -7.60 -13.02 4.53
N PRO A 140 -8.00 -14.28 4.73
CA PRO A 140 -8.27 -15.21 3.61
C PRO A 140 -9.26 -14.65 2.58
N GLU A 141 -10.25 -13.88 3.04
CA GLU A 141 -11.28 -13.25 2.21
C GLU A 141 -10.67 -12.21 1.26
N VAL A 142 -9.65 -11.46 1.70
CA VAL A 142 -8.90 -10.52 0.84
C VAL A 142 -8.17 -11.28 -0.26
N ILE A 143 -7.50 -12.38 0.09
CA ILE A 143 -6.78 -13.21 -0.88
C ILE A 143 -7.74 -13.79 -1.91
N ALA A 144 -8.90 -14.30 -1.46
CA ALA A 144 -9.91 -14.86 -2.35
C ALA A 144 -10.47 -13.80 -3.33
N SER A 145 -10.79 -12.59 -2.85
CA SER A 145 -11.28 -11.49 -3.70
C SER A 145 -10.20 -11.03 -4.69
N VAL A 146 -8.95 -10.89 -4.24
CA VAL A 146 -7.82 -10.57 -5.14
C VAL A 146 -7.67 -11.63 -6.22
N ALA A 147 -7.70 -12.91 -5.84
CA ALA A 147 -7.59 -14.02 -6.80
C ALA A 147 -8.77 -14.06 -7.79
N ALA A 148 -9.99 -13.76 -7.33
CA ALA A 148 -11.18 -13.69 -8.19
C ALA A 148 -11.12 -12.52 -9.19
N MET A 149 -10.50 -11.39 -8.82
CA MET A 149 -10.22 -10.30 -9.76
C MET A 149 -9.22 -10.70 -10.86
N GLY A 150 -8.35 -11.68 -10.60
CA GLY A 150 -7.44 -12.29 -11.57
C GLY A 150 -6.29 -11.41 -12.03
N PRO A 151 -5.60 -10.63 -11.17
CA PRO A 151 -4.46 -9.85 -11.59
C PRO A 151 -3.32 -10.73 -12.12
N GLU A 152 -2.57 -10.24 -13.11
CA GLU A 152 -1.39 -10.95 -13.61
C GLU A 152 -0.29 -11.04 -12.54
N LYS A 153 -0.22 -10.05 -11.65
CA LYS A 153 0.81 -9.96 -10.62
C LYS A 153 0.21 -9.49 -9.28
N VAL A 154 0.73 -10.09 -8.20
CA VAL A 154 0.53 -9.58 -6.85
C VAL A 154 1.89 -9.21 -6.28
N VAL A 155 2.06 -7.96 -5.88
CA VAL A 155 3.25 -7.44 -5.19
C VAL A 155 2.93 -7.33 -3.71
N TYR A 156 3.58 -8.13 -2.90
CA TYR A 156 3.33 -8.21 -1.46
C TYR A 156 4.50 -7.55 -0.71
N VAL A 157 4.25 -6.45 -0.04
CA VAL A 157 5.16 -5.86 0.95
C VAL A 157 4.82 -6.46 2.31
N SER A 158 5.82 -6.90 3.09
CA SER A 158 5.58 -7.55 4.37
C SER A 158 6.65 -7.18 5.38
N CYS A 159 6.26 -6.91 6.60
CA CYS A 159 7.14 -6.77 7.75
C CYS A 159 7.24 -8.04 8.62
N ASP A 160 6.64 -9.16 8.19
CA ASP A 160 6.66 -10.43 8.91
C ASP A 160 6.75 -11.61 7.94
N PRO A 161 7.92 -12.30 7.88
CA PRO A 161 8.13 -13.38 6.92
C PRO A 161 7.26 -14.62 7.20
N ALA A 162 6.80 -14.84 8.44
CA ALA A 162 5.97 -15.98 8.77
C ALA A 162 4.56 -15.83 8.21
N THR A 163 3.96 -14.64 8.38
CA THR A 163 2.64 -14.34 7.79
C THR A 163 2.73 -14.25 6.27
N LEU A 164 3.81 -13.70 5.71
CA LEU A 164 4.05 -13.73 4.27
C LEU A 164 4.05 -15.15 3.72
N GLY A 165 4.80 -16.07 4.36
CA GLY A 165 4.87 -17.46 3.93
C GLY A 165 3.51 -18.17 3.99
N ARG A 166 2.69 -17.87 5.02
CA ARG A 166 1.31 -18.37 5.13
C ARG A 166 0.44 -17.86 3.97
N ASP A 167 0.48 -16.57 3.69
CA ASP A 167 -0.36 -15.93 2.68
C ASP A 167 0.03 -16.35 1.26
N VAL A 168 1.34 -16.45 0.99
CA VAL A 168 1.85 -17.01 -0.27
C VAL A 168 1.37 -18.44 -0.49
N LYS A 169 1.31 -19.27 0.57
CA LYS A 169 0.75 -20.61 0.46
C LYS A 169 -0.72 -20.59 0.03
N ILE A 170 -1.52 -19.65 0.57
CA ILE A 170 -2.94 -19.51 0.18
C ILE A 170 -3.04 -19.03 -1.28
N PHE A 171 -2.25 -18.04 -1.70
CA PHE A 171 -2.21 -17.58 -3.09
C PHE A 171 -1.87 -18.71 -4.08
N ARG A 172 -1.01 -19.68 -3.67
CA ARG A 172 -0.70 -20.85 -4.50
C ARG A 172 -1.91 -21.74 -4.74
N GLU A 173 -2.85 -21.85 -3.80
CA GLU A 173 -4.09 -22.61 -3.96
C GLU A 173 -4.99 -22.00 -5.05
N PHE A 174 -4.82 -20.69 -5.33
CA PHE A 174 -5.47 -19.97 -6.44
C PHE A 174 -4.62 -19.89 -7.72
N GLY A 175 -3.51 -20.62 -7.81
CA GLY A 175 -2.68 -20.71 -9.00
C GLY A 175 -1.55 -19.67 -9.11
N TYR A 176 -1.34 -18.84 -8.11
CA TYR A 176 -0.20 -17.91 -8.09
C TYR A 176 1.09 -18.58 -7.64
N GLU A 177 2.20 -18.15 -8.21
CA GLU A 177 3.53 -18.60 -7.81
C GLU A 177 4.42 -17.43 -7.38
N ALA A 178 5.16 -17.60 -6.28
CA ALA A 178 6.18 -16.64 -5.89
C ALA A 178 7.35 -16.70 -6.87
N LYS A 179 7.54 -15.67 -7.67
CA LYS A 179 8.60 -15.58 -8.69
C LYS A 179 9.84 -14.84 -8.20
N ARG A 180 9.66 -13.82 -7.37
CA ARG A 180 10.73 -12.92 -6.92
C ARG A 180 10.51 -12.58 -5.46
N ALA A 181 11.60 -12.43 -4.72
CA ALA A 181 11.60 -11.92 -3.36
C ALA A 181 12.85 -11.05 -3.16
N ALA A 182 12.72 -10.03 -2.33
CA ALA A 182 13.82 -9.19 -1.87
C ALA A 182 13.60 -8.86 -0.40
N ALA A 183 14.68 -8.76 0.37
CA ALA A 183 14.65 -8.23 1.72
C ALA A 183 15.22 -6.81 1.70
N VAL A 184 14.61 -5.92 2.47
CA VAL A 184 15.06 -4.54 2.67
C VAL A 184 15.21 -4.31 4.16
N ASP A 185 16.41 -4.02 4.63
CA ASP A 185 16.68 -3.76 6.03
C ASP A 185 16.19 -2.35 6.41
N MET A 186 14.96 -2.29 6.88
CA MET A 186 14.30 -1.05 7.30
C MET A 186 14.84 -0.50 8.62
N PHE A 187 15.47 -1.34 9.45
CA PHE A 187 15.92 -1.01 10.80
C PHE A 187 17.31 -1.57 11.08
N PRO A 188 18.36 -1.08 10.38
CA PRO A 188 19.74 -1.58 10.51
C PRO A 188 20.22 -1.65 11.95
N GLY A 189 20.80 -2.77 12.35
CA GLY A 189 21.28 -3.01 13.71
C GLY A 189 20.22 -3.49 14.69
N THR A 190 19.00 -3.80 14.22
CA THR A 190 17.93 -4.42 15.02
C THR A 190 17.61 -5.83 14.50
N ALA A 191 16.71 -6.53 15.20
CA ALA A 191 16.21 -7.85 14.75
C ALA A 191 15.06 -7.74 13.73
N HIS A 192 14.73 -6.53 13.28
CA HIS A 192 13.64 -6.27 12.33
C HIS A 192 14.22 -5.98 10.94
N VAL A 193 13.71 -6.69 9.96
CA VAL A 193 14.01 -6.50 8.53
C VAL A 193 12.76 -6.02 7.83
#